data_bf570fdbdb4e3f61f45dd8c1a5120adc
#
_entry.id   bf570fdbdb4e3f61f45dd8c1a5120adc
#
_cell.length_a   1.000
_cell.length_b   1.000
_cell.length_c   1.000
_cell.angle_alpha   90.00
_cell.angle_beta   90.00
_cell.angle_gamma   90.00
#
_symmetry.space_group_name_H-M   'P 1'
#
loop_
_entity.id
_entity.type
_entity.pdbx_description
1 polymer ?
#
loop_
_entity_poly.entity_id
_entity_poly.type
_entity_poly.pdbx_seq_one_letter_code
_entity_poly.pdbx_strand_id
1 'polypeptide(L)'
;MRLALAHLAKRESLRELLQALRPLAQEARERGAGLLLLPELVLGIREDPGLSQALRELAEEAGLLLLAGHLAEGENRLQAFPQGPAYAKLHLYRAEGEEGDEGLRPGERPLLLPWEGRAFGLALCYDLDFPELFRAYALKGAQGFLVGAAWPGEYAGLLEVLARARAAENQAYLFLASRADTGSPSLFVAPDGRVLARREEEGLLVAEPDWGFLEAYRKKYPLLRHRREELYRLW
;
A
#
# COMPACT_ATOMS: atom_id res chain seq x y z
N MET A 1 -1.74 14.16 -11.09
CA MET A 1 -1.95 12.79 -10.55
C MET A 1 -2.15 12.89 -9.05
N ARG A 2 -3.34 12.51 -8.55
CA ARG A 2 -3.66 12.44 -7.11
C ARG A 2 -4.05 11.03 -6.74
N LEU A 3 -3.66 10.61 -5.54
CA LEU A 3 -4.02 9.34 -4.95
C LEU A 3 -4.78 9.61 -3.64
N ALA A 4 -5.76 8.77 -3.33
CA ALA A 4 -6.43 8.79 -2.04
C ALA A 4 -6.07 7.52 -1.26
N LEU A 5 -5.82 7.68 0.03
CA LEU A 5 -5.57 6.60 0.97
C LEU A 5 -6.74 6.56 1.94
N ALA A 6 -7.45 5.44 2.01
CA ALA A 6 -8.50 5.27 2.99
C ALA A 6 -7.87 4.85 4.33
N HIS A 7 -8.08 5.65 5.35
CA HIS A 7 -7.86 5.25 6.73
C HIS A 7 -9.18 4.70 7.25
N LEU A 8 -9.33 3.39 7.25
CA LEU A 8 -10.61 2.72 7.41
C LEU A 8 -10.46 1.53 8.35
N ALA A 9 -11.32 1.41 9.36
CA ALA A 9 -11.41 0.22 10.19
C ALA A 9 -11.93 -0.98 9.37
N LYS A 10 -11.54 -2.20 9.75
CA LYS A 10 -12.17 -3.40 9.18
C LYS A 10 -13.68 -3.37 9.40
N ARG A 11 -14.41 -4.05 8.55
CA ARG A 11 -15.87 -4.22 8.69
C ARG A 11 -16.24 -5.68 8.88
N GLU A 12 -17.34 -5.89 9.57
CA GLU A 12 -17.80 -7.24 9.92
C GLU A 12 -18.62 -7.89 8.78
N SER A 13 -19.01 -7.12 7.77
CA SER A 13 -19.73 -7.61 6.61
C SER A 13 -19.41 -6.82 5.34
N LEU A 14 -19.58 -7.47 4.18
CA LEU A 14 -19.48 -6.82 2.88
C LEU A 14 -20.44 -5.61 2.77
N ARG A 15 -21.65 -5.74 3.33
CA ARG A 15 -22.62 -4.64 3.35
C ARG A 15 -22.09 -3.42 4.08
N GLU A 16 -21.55 -3.60 5.29
CA GLU A 16 -20.96 -2.50 6.07
C GLU A 16 -19.73 -1.91 5.38
N LEU A 17 -18.91 -2.75 4.76
CA LEU A 17 -17.76 -2.29 4.00
C LEU A 17 -18.19 -1.38 2.85
N LEU A 18 -19.16 -1.79 2.04
CA LEU A 18 -19.66 -0.98 0.93
C LEU A 18 -20.35 0.31 1.39
N GLN A 19 -21.09 0.28 2.52
CA GLN A 19 -21.66 1.48 3.11
C GLN A 19 -20.60 2.50 3.52
N ALA A 20 -19.45 2.04 4.02
CA ALA A 20 -18.33 2.91 4.37
C ALA A 20 -17.52 3.37 3.14
N LEU A 21 -17.34 2.50 2.14
CA LEU A 21 -16.50 2.79 0.97
C LEU A 21 -17.14 3.71 -0.06
N ARG A 22 -18.46 3.60 -0.29
CA ARG A 22 -19.16 4.44 -1.30
C ARG A 22 -18.91 5.94 -1.11
N PRO A 23 -19.15 6.52 0.09
CA PRO A 23 -18.88 7.94 0.32
C PRO A 23 -17.40 8.30 0.19
N LEU A 24 -16.47 7.40 0.62
CA LEU A 24 -15.05 7.64 0.49
C LEU A 24 -14.60 7.62 -0.98
N ALA A 25 -15.11 6.69 -1.79
CA ALA A 25 -14.81 6.64 -3.22
C ALA A 25 -15.35 7.88 -3.96
N GLN A 26 -16.53 8.33 -3.61
CA GLN A 26 -17.09 9.57 -4.15
C GLN A 26 -16.24 10.79 -3.74
N GLU A 27 -15.91 10.95 -2.46
CA GLU A 27 -15.03 12.02 -1.96
C GLU A 27 -13.66 12.00 -2.65
N ALA A 28 -13.06 10.81 -2.81
CA ALA A 28 -11.79 10.67 -3.51
C ALA A 28 -11.89 11.22 -4.94
N ARG A 29 -12.95 10.88 -5.66
CA ARG A 29 -13.21 11.36 -7.02
C ARG A 29 -13.43 12.87 -7.07
N GLU A 30 -14.26 13.41 -6.19
CA GLU A 30 -14.52 14.85 -6.08
C GLU A 30 -13.26 15.66 -5.79
N ARG A 31 -12.32 15.09 -5.02
CA ARG A 31 -11.01 15.67 -4.74
C ARG A 31 -9.97 15.43 -5.84
N GLY A 32 -10.39 14.83 -6.96
CA GLY A 32 -9.56 14.62 -8.16
C GLY A 32 -8.57 13.46 -8.04
N ALA A 33 -8.77 12.52 -7.12
CA ALA A 33 -7.96 11.30 -7.09
C ALA A 33 -8.38 10.37 -8.24
N GLY A 34 -7.40 9.73 -8.85
CA GLY A 34 -7.62 8.67 -9.86
C GLY A 34 -7.41 7.26 -9.31
N LEU A 35 -6.81 7.16 -8.10
CA LEU A 35 -6.56 5.92 -7.40
C LEU A 35 -7.00 6.04 -5.94
N LEU A 36 -7.67 4.99 -5.44
CA LEU A 36 -8.02 4.82 -4.03
C LEU A 36 -7.35 3.55 -3.48
N LEU A 37 -6.44 3.72 -2.53
CA LEU A 37 -5.80 2.62 -1.82
C LEU A 37 -6.52 2.35 -0.50
N LEU A 38 -6.97 1.12 -0.30
CA LEU A 38 -7.53 0.63 0.94
C LEU A 38 -6.46 -0.08 1.79
N PRO A 39 -6.67 -0.20 3.10
CA PRO A 39 -5.78 -0.94 3.98
C PRO A 39 -5.79 -2.46 3.72
N GLU A 40 -4.92 -3.17 4.42
CA GLU A 40 -4.90 -4.63 4.49
C GLU A 40 -6.13 -5.18 5.21
N LEU A 41 -6.63 -6.34 4.74
CA LEU A 41 -7.68 -7.11 5.42
C LEU A 41 -8.93 -6.29 5.77
N VAL A 42 -9.53 -5.63 4.78
CA VAL A 42 -10.72 -4.75 4.97
C VAL A 42 -11.95 -5.45 5.57
N LEU A 43 -12.03 -6.79 5.47
CA LEU A 43 -13.02 -7.63 6.13
C LEU A 43 -12.43 -8.52 7.26
N GLY A 44 -11.21 -8.19 7.73
CA GLY A 44 -10.47 -9.06 8.67
C GLY A 44 -9.96 -10.35 8.00
N ILE A 45 -9.67 -11.36 8.82
CA ILE A 45 -9.10 -12.65 8.37
C ILE A 45 -10.26 -13.58 7.95
N ARG A 46 -10.92 -13.23 6.83
CA ARG A 46 -11.93 -14.10 6.22
C ARG A 46 -12.07 -13.79 4.73
N GLU A 47 -12.42 -14.80 3.98
CA GLU A 47 -12.81 -14.68 2.58
C GLU A 47 -14.32 -14.40 2.46
N ASP A 48 -14.66 -13.50 1.54
CA ASP A 48 -16.05 -13.26 1.12
C ASP A 48 -16.12 -13.42 -0.40
N PRO A 49 -16.89 -14.39 -0.91
CA PRO A 49 -16.94 -14.67 -2.36
C PRO A 49 -17.56 -13.53 -3.18
N GLY A 50 -18.33 -12.64 -2.56
CA GLY A 50 -18.93 -11.47 -3.21
C GLY A 50 -18.02 -10.24 -3.25
N LEU A 51 -16.94 -10.21 -2.45
CA LEU A 51 -16.13 -9.02 -2.24
C LEU A 51 -15.49 -8.52 -3.54
N SER A 52 -14.83 -9.39 -4.30
CA SER A 52 -14.14 -8.99 -5.53
C SER A 52 -15.10 -8.41 -6.57
N GLN A 53 -16.31 -8.96 -6.70
CA GLN A 53 -17.33 -8.42 -7.61
C GLN A 53 -17.82 -7.05 -7.13
N ALA A 54 -18.12 -6.92 -5.85
CA ALA A 54 -18.62 -5.68 -5.27
C ALA A 54 -17.59 -4.53 -5.35
N LEU A 55 -16.31 -4.83 -5.14
CA LEU A 55 -15.23 -3.84 -5.29
C LEU A 55 -15.00 -3.45 -6.76
N ARG A 56 -15.19 -4.37 -7.70
CA ARG A 56 -15.17 -4.08 -9.13
C ARG A 56 -16.26 -3.09 -9.52
N GLU A 57 -17.49 -3.39 -9.13
CA GLU A 57 -18.64 -2.51 -9.39
C GLU A 57 -18.44 -1.13 -8.78
N LEU A 58 -17.96 -1.05 -7.53
CA LEU A 58 -17.65 0.22 -6.88
C LEU A 58 -16.57 1.01 -7.63
N ALA A 59 -15.51 0.34 -8.08
CA ALA A 59 -14.42 0.98 -8.82
C ALA A 59 -14.92 1.53 -10.18
N GLU A 60 -15.78 0.79 -10.88
CA GLU A 60 -16.42 1.20 -12.14
C GLU A 60 -17.38 2.39 -11.90
N GLU A 61 -18.27 2.29 -10.91
CA GLU A 61 -19.21 3.37 -10.54
C GLU A 61 -18.47 4.68 -10.21
N ALA A 62 -17.40 4.58 -9.42
CA ALA A 62 -16.61 5.75 -9.01
C ALA A 62 -15.64 6.23 -10.10
N GLY A 63 -15.35 5.43 -11.13
CA GLY A 63 -14.34 5.73 -12.14
C GLY A 63 -12.93 5.86 -11.55
N LEU A 64 -12.57 4.98 -10.60
CA LEU A 64 -11.30 4.95 -9.90
C LEU A 64 -10.56 3.64 -10.12
N LEU A 65 -9.22 3.68 -10.09
CA LEU A 65 -8.43 2.50 -9.80
C LEU A 65 -8.50 2.26 -8.29
N LEU A 66 -9.11 1.17 -7.85
CA LEU A 66 -9.24 0.80 -6.45
C LEU A 66 -8.26 -0.34 -6.13
N LEU A 67 -7.42 -0.16 -5.11
CA LEU A 67 -6.59 -1.25 -4.57
C LEU A 67 -7.10 -1.62 -3.18
N ALA A 68 -7.40 -2.90 -2.97
CA ALA A 68 -7.93 -3.39 -1.69
C ALA A 68 -7.12 -4.56 -1.15
N GLY A 69 -6.79 -4.49 0.14
CA GLY A 69 -6.19 -5.58 0.90
C GLY A 69 -7.26 -6.54 1.43
N HIS A 70 -7.26 -7.81 0.98
CA HIS A 70 -8.27 -8.80 1.37
C HIS A 70 -7.74 -10.24 1.26
N LEU A 71 -8.46 -11.18 1.87
CA LEU A 71 -8.21 -12.61 1.65
C LEU A 71 -8.93 -13.13 0.42
N ALA A 72 -8.23 -13.89 -0.39
CA ALA A 72 -8.80 -14.65 -1.50
C ALA A 72 -7.93 -15.87 -1.82
N GLU A 73 -8.56 -17.04 -2.01
CA GLU A 73 -7.89 -18.28 -2.39
C GLU A 73 -6.76 -18.69 -1.43
N GLY A 74 -6.92 -18.43 -0.14
CA GLY A 74 -5.92 -18.72 0.89
C GLY A 74 -4.68 -17.83 0.87
N GLU A 75 -4.77 -16.65 0.26
CA GLU A 75 -3.71 -15.64 0.21
C GLU A 75 -4.20 -14.29 0.71
N ASN A 76 -3.31 -13.54 1.37
CA ASN A 76 -3.53 -12.14 1.70
C ASN A 76 -3.08 -11.30 0.51
N ARG A 77 -4.04 -10.64 -0.16
CA ARG A 77 -3.82 -9.98 -1.46
C ARG A 77 -4.06 -8.48 -1.39
N LEU A 78 -3.25 -7.72 -2.11
CA LEU A 78 -3.54 -6.35 -2.53
C LEU A 78 -3.92 -6.39 -4.01
N GLN A 79 -5.20 -6.27 -4.30
CA GLN A 79 -5.75 -6.43 -5.65
C GLN A 79 -6.25 -5.12 -6.23
N ALA A 80 -5.98 -4.92 -7.53
CA ALA A 80 -6.43 -3.76 -8.29
C ALA A 80 -7.76 -4.02 -9.01
N PHE A 81 -8.71 -3.09 -8.88
CA PHE A 81 -10.05 -3.10 -9.48
C PHE A 81 -10.28 -1.83 -10.32
N PRO A 82 -11.14 -1.87 -11.37
CA PRO A 82 -12.02 -2.98 -11.76
C PRO A 82 -11.28 -4.13 -12.45
N GLN A 83 -10.16 -3.85 -13.09
CA GLN A 83 -9.31 -4.80 -13.81
C GLN A 83 -7.86 -4.51 -13.46
N GLY A 84 -7.15 -5.50 -12.96
CA GLY A 84 -5.74 -5.33 -12.63
C GLY A 84 -5.16 -6.53 -11.91
N PRO A 85 -3.85 -6.51 -11.68
CA PRO A 85 -3.16 -7.59 -11.04
C PRO A 85 -3.50 -7.68 -9.54
N ALA A 86 -3.30 -8.86 -8.97
CA ALA A 86 -3.31 -9.11 -7.54
C ALA A 86 -1.89 -9.43 -7.06
N TYR A 87 -1.42 -8.70 -6.07
CA TYR A 87 -0.20 -8.98 -5.33
C TYR A 87 -0.55 -9.84 -4.13
N ALA A 88 0.02 -11.02 -4.00
CA ALA A 88 -0.06 -11.82 -2.78
C ALA A 88 1.10 -11.44 -1.85
N LYS A 89 0.81 -11.24 -0.57
CA LYS A 89 1.78 -10.89 0.47
C LYS A 89 2.95 -11.87 0.47
N LEU A 90 4.17 -11.36 0.33
CA LEU A 90 5.36 -12.21 0.22
C LEU A 90 5.84 -12.69 1.59
N HIS A 91 5.78 -11.83 2.59
CA HIS A 91 6.28 -12.11 3.94
C HIS A 91 5.09 -12.20 4.89
N LEU A 92 4.74 -13.44 5.26
CA LEU A 92 3.64 -13.70 6.18
C LEU A 92 4.06 -13.39 7.61
N TYR A 93 3.20 -12.65 8.34
CA TYR A 93 3.40 -12.39 9.76
C TYR A 93 3.02 -13.60 10.58
N ARG A 94 3.96 -14.11 11.35
CA ARG A 94 3.79 -15.28 12.23
C ARG A 94 4.60 -15.05 13.49
N ALA A 95 4.03 -14.36 14.46
CA ALA A 95 4.63 -14.15 15.76
C ALA A 95 3.98 -15.06 16.80
N GLU A 96 4.79 -15.66 17.68
CA GLU A 96 4.30 -16.56 18.74
C GLU A 96 3.35 -15.80 19.68
N GLY A 97 2.13 -16.31 19.82
CA GLY A 97 1.11 -15.74 20.71
C GLY A 97 0.34 -14.55 20.15
N GLU A 98 0.58 -14.17 18.89
CA GLU A 98 -0.15 -13.11 18.21
C GLU A 98 -1.00 -13.66 17.06
N GLU A 99 -2.12 -12.98 16.75
CA GLU A 99 -2.92 -13.27 15.56
C GLU A 99 -2.18 -12.78 14.31
N GLY A 100 -1.99 -13.67 13.34
CA GLY A 100 -1.21 -13.39 12.14
C GLY A 100 -1.76 -14.05 10.89
N ASP A 101 -0.85 -14.37 9.96
CA ASP A 101 -1.18 -14.97 8.66
C ASP A 101 -1.11 -16.53 8.70
N GLU A 102 -1.51 -17.16 9.82
CA GLU A 102 -1.50 -18.60 9.99
C GLU A 102 -2.41 -19.28 8.97
N GLY A 103 -1.91 -20.36 8.35
CA GLY A 103 -2.66 -21.12 7.35
C GLY A 103 -2.74 -20.46 5.98
N LEU A 104 -2.27 -19.23 5.81
CA LEU A 104 -2.20 -18.59 4.51
C LEU A 104 -0.96 -19.02 3.72
N ARG A 105 -1.04 -18.89 2.41
CA ARG A 105 0.07 -19.14 1.50
C ARG A 105 0.78 -17.82 1.16
N PRO A 106 2.12 -17.77 1.16
CA PRO A 106 2.87 -16.60 0.72
C PRO A 106 2.77 -16.44 -0.80
N GLY A 107 2.88 -15.20 -1.27
CA GLY A 107 3.10 -14.91 -2.68
C GLY A 107 4.47 -15.38 -3.15
N GLU A 108 4.63 -15.50 -4.47
CA GLU A 108 5.86 -16.05 -5.07
C GLU A 108 6.73 -14.98 -5.75
N ARG A 109 6.19 -13.77 -5.99
CA ARG A 109 6.91 -12.74 -6.76
C ARG A 109 6.47 -11.32 -6.43
N PRO A 110 7.42 -10.36 -6.44
CA PRO A 110 7.11 -8.94 -6.38
C PRO A 110 6.27 -8.49 -7.58
N LEU A 111 5.45 -7.46 -7.40
CA LEU A 111 4.57 -6.94 -8.44
C LEU A 111 4.69 -5.42 -8.56
N LEU A 112 4.97 -4.96 -9.78
CA LEU A 112 4.89 -3.54 -10.16
C LEU A 112 3.55 -3.28 -10.84
N LEU A 113 2.86 -2.26 -10.37
CA LEU A 113 1.63 -1.74 -10.97
C LEU A 113 1.98 -0.52 -11.83
N PRO A 114 1.85 -0.61 -13.17
CA PRO A 114 1.90 0.59 -14.02
C PRO A 114 0.58 1.35 -13.92
N TRP A 115 0.67 2.64 -13.62
CA TRP A 115 -0.49 3.53 -13.57
C TRP A 115 -0.11 4.96 -13.93
N GLU A 116 -0.86 5.58 -14.87
CA GLU A 116 -0.64 6.95 -15.38
C GLU A 116 0.83 7.26 -15.73
N GLY A 117 1.50 6.32 -16.42
CA GLY A 117 2.89 6.47 -16.85
C GLY A 117 3.93 6.33 -15.74
N ARG A 118 3.55 5.90 -14.56
CA ARG A 118 4.41 5.64 -13.40
C ARG A 118 4.35 4.17 -12.99
N ALA A 119 5.37 3.71 -12.30
CA ALA A 119 5.43 2.35 -11.77
C ALA A 119 5.41 2.36 -10.24
N PHE A 120 4.53 1.55 -9.65
CA PHE A 120 4.36 1.44 -8.20
C PHE A 120 4.63 0.01 -7.73
N GLY A 121 5.50 -0.15 -6.73
CA GLY A 121 5.67 -1.42 -6.04
C GLY A 121 4.52 -1.66 -5.06
N LEU A 122 3.96 -2.86 -5.05
CA LEU A 122 2.90 -3.24 -4.13
C LEU A 122 3.47 -4.00 -2.93
N ALA A 123 2.94 -3.71 -1.73
CA ALA A 123 3.34 -4.38 -0.50
C ALA A 123 2.18 -4.42 0.51
N LEU A 124 2.22 -5.36 1.44
CA LEU A 124 1.26 -5.52 2.52
C LEU A 124 1.98 -5.63 3.87
N CYS A 125 1.66 -4.69 4.77
CA CYS A 125 1.96 -4.69 6.20
C CYS A 125 3.41 -5.14 6.52
N TYR A 126 3.58 -6.38 6.96
CA TYR A 126 4.86 -6.98 7.34
C TYR A 126 5.92 -6.98 6.22
N ASP A 127 5.54 -6.84 4.96
CA ASP A 127 6.50 -6.62 3.87
C ASP A 127 7.38 -5.38 4.10
N LEU A 128 6.94 -4.41 4.91
CA LEU A 128 7.72 -3.23 5.27
C LEU A 128 9.03 -3.56 6.02
N ASP A 129 9.10 -4.67 6.72
CA ASP A 129 10.31 -5.11 7.43
C ASP A 129 11.43 -5.56 6.50
N PHE A 130 11.12 -5.82 5.22
CA PHE A 130 12.04 -6.39 4.24
C PHE A 130 12.51 -5.33 3.22
N PRO A 131 13.65 -4.64 3.46
CA PRO A 131 14.15 -3.60 2.57
C PRO A 131 14.49 -4.11 1.17
N GLU A 132 14.81 -5.40 1.04
CA GLU A 132 15.14 -6.04 -0.22
C GLU A 132 14.01 -5.95 -1.24
N LEU A 133 12.75 -6.09 -0.80
CA LEU A 133 11.58 -5.99 -1.66
C LEU A 133 11.48 -4.59 -2.29
N PHE A 134 11.58 -3.55 -1.47
CA PHE A 134 11.51 -2.16 -1.92
C PHE A 134 12.69 -1.78 -2.81
N ARG A 135 13.87 -2.29 -2.48
CA ARG A 135 15.07 -2.13 -3.32
C ARG A 135 14.89 -2.79 -4.67
N ALA A 136 14.35 -4.00 -4.72
CA ALA A 136 14.06 -4.70 -5.97
C ALA A 136 13.08 -3.90 -6.85
N TYR A 137 12.04 -3.34 -6.26
CA TYR A 137 11.11 -2.45 -6.97
C TYR A 137 11.80 -1.19 -7.51
N ALA A 138 12.60 -0.52 -6.69
CA ALA A 138 13.31 0.70 -7.10
C ALA A 138 14.27 0.44 -8.26
N LEU A 139 15.00 -0.68 -8.24
CA LEU A 139 15.91 -1.09 -9.30
C LEU A 139 15.19 -1.45 -10.61
N LYS A 140 13.91 -1.83 -10.52
CA LYS A 140 13.03 -2.04 -11.67
C LYS A 140 12.25 -0.78 -12.09
N GLY A 141 12.61 0.38 -11.50
CA GLY A 141 12.08 1.68 -11.92
C GLY A 141 10.86 2.17 -11.14
N ALA A 142 10.50 1.56 -10.01
CA ALA A 142 9.42 2.08 -9.19
C ALA A 142 9.68 3.53 -8.76
N GLN A 143 8.64 4.34 -8.84
CA GLN A 143 8.63 5.75 -8.46
C GLN A 143 7.83 5.99 -7.19
N GLY A 144 7.04 4.99 -6.79
CA GLY A 144 6.30 4.96 -5.54
C GLY A 144 6.04 3.54 -5.07
N PHE A 145 5.60 3.43 -3.82
CA PHE A 145 5.18 2.19 -3.19
C PHE A 145 3.76 2.37 -2.65
N LEU A 146 2.87 1.43 -2.94
CA LEU A 146 1.51 1.37 -2.43
C LEU A 146 1.44 0.26 -1.39
N VAL A 147 1.18 0.63 -0.16
CA VAL A 147 1.23 -0.28 0.99
C VAL A 147 -0.11 -0.29 1.71
N GLY A 148 -0.76 -1.44 1.78
CA GLY A 148 -1.89 -1.67 2.68
C GLY A 148 -1.40 -2.24 4.01
N ALA A 149 -1.88 -1.75 5.15
CA ALA A 149 -1.43 -2.21 6.45
C ALA A 149 -2.57 -2.42 7.46
N ALA A 150 -2.38 -3.43 8.32
CA ALA A 150 -3.16 -3.69 9.53
C ALA A 150 -2.21 -3.72 10.75
N TRP A 151 -1.32 -2.75 10.84
CA TRP A 151 -0.21 -2.71 11.81
C TRP A 151 -0.68 -2.32 13.20
N PRO A 152 -0.29 -3.05 14.28
CA PRO A 152 -0.70 -2.71 15.64
C PRO A 152 -0.20 -1.33 16.10
N GLY A 153 -1.06 -0.58 16.78
CA GLY A 153 -0.78 0.79 17.19
C GLY A 153 0.37 0.94 18.19
N GLU A 154 0.63 -0.07 19.01
CA GLU A 154 1.79 -0.11 19.90
C GLU A 154 3.13 -0.05 19.16
N TYR A 155 3.14 -0.48 17.90
CA TYR A 155 4.30 -0.42 17.00
C TYR A 155 4.18 0.69 15.94
N ALA A 156 3.27 1.67 16.09
CA ALA A 156 3.07 2.74 15.12
C ALA A 156 4.35 3.57 14.87
N GLY A 157 5.20 3.74 15.89
CA GLY A 157 6.50 4.39 15.75
C GLY A 157 7.45 3.61 14.83
N LEU A 158 7.47 2.28 14.92
CA LEU A 158 8.26 1.42 14.03
C LEU A 158 7.72 1.49 12.61
N LEU A 159 6.40 1.41 12.41
CA LEU A 159 5.76 1.56 11.10
C LEU A 159 6.21 2.85 10.39
N GLU A 160 6.20 3.99 11.10
CA GLU A 160 6.63 5.27 10.53
C GLU A 160 8.12 5.26 10.17
N VAL A 161 8.98 4.74 11.06
CA VAL A 161 10.43 4.62 10.79
C VAL A 161 10.68 3.79 9.54
N LEU A 162 10.02 2.63 9.41
CA LEU A 162 10.17 1.76 8.24
C LEU A 162 9.63 2.42 6.97
N ALA A 163 8.45 3.02 7.01
CA ALA A 163 7.87 3.71 5.85
C ALA A 163 8.80 4.83 5.34
N ARG A 164 9.35 5.64 6.24
CA ARG A 164 10.31 6.70 5.92
C ARG A 164 11.62 6.15 5.37
N ALA A 165 12.13 5.06 5.96
CA ALA A 165 13.34 4.40 5.48
C ALA A 165 13.15 3.86 4.05
N ARG A 166 12.05 3.12 3.78
CA ARG A 166 11.74 2.56 2.45
C ARG A 166 11.64 3.66 1.39
N ALA A 167 11.00 4.79 1.73
CA ALA A 167 10.94 5.94 0.82
C ALA A 167 12.33 6.55 0.55
N ALA A 168 13.08 6.85 1.59
CA ALA A 168 14.36 7.58 1.50
C ALA A 168 15.47 6.76 0.83
N GLU A 169 15.67 5.52 1.25
CA GLU A 169 16.73 4.64 0.72
C GLU A 169 16.53 4.24 -0.74
N ASN A 170 15.29 4.32 -1.23
CA ASN A 170 14.91 4.00 -2.60
C ASN A 170 14.58 5.24 -3.43
N GLN A 171 14.60 6.43 -2.81
CA GLN A 171 14.24 7.69 -3.46
C GLN A 171 12.90 7.56 -4.22
N ALA A 172 11.87 7.09 -3.54
CA ALA A 172 10.54 6.87 -4.08
C ALA A 172 9.48 7.40 -3.09
N TYR A 173 8.32 7.81 -3.58
CA TYR A 173 7.19 8.11 -2.70
C TYR A 173 6.69 6.84 -2.02
N LEU A 174 6.14 6.95 -0.81
CA LEU A 174 5.45 5.85 -0.16
C LEU A 174 4.05 6.31 0.28
N PHE A 175 3.06 5.53 -0.10
CA PHE A 175 1.65 5.72 0.18
C PHE A 175 1.18 4.54 1.01
N LEU A 176 0.88 4.77 2.28
CA LEU A 176 0.49 3.74 3.23
C LEU A 176 -0.93 3.98 3.71
N ALA A 177 -1.84 3.07 3.37
CA ALA A 177 -3.19 3.03 3.91
C ALA A 177 -3.23 2.03 5.06
N SER A 178 -3.48 2.51 6.28
CA SER A 178 -3.55 1.70 7.50
C SER A 178 -4.98 1.55 7.97
N ARG A 179 -5.27 0.41 8.63
CA ARG A 179 -6.55 0.21 9.30
C ARG A 179 -6.69 1.11 10.51
N ALA A 180 -7.83 1.81 10.61
CA ALA A 180 -8.10 2.75 11.70
C ALA A 180 -8.29 2.05 13.06
N ASP A 181 -8.82 0.81 13.06
CA ASP A 181 -9.05 0.01 14.27
C ASP A 181 -7.77 -0.55 14.90
N THR A 182 -6.64 -0.47 14.22
CA THR A 182 -5.35 -0.93 14.77
C THR A 182 -4.58 0.15 15.52
N GLY A 183 -4.92 1.43 15.34
CA GLY A 183 -4.26 2.56 16.00
C GLY A 183 -2.98 3.06 15.30
N SER A 184 -2.62 2.49 14.14
CA SER A 184 -1.49 2.98 13.34
C SER A 184 -1.96 3.93 12.25
N PRO A 185 -1.21 5.03 11.95
CA PRO A 185 -1.63 6.04 10.98
C PRO A 185 -1.51 5.59 9.53
N SER A 186 -2.32 6.20 8.65
CA SER A 186 -2.01 6.25 7.22
C SER A 186 -1.02 7.37 6.93
N LEU A 187 -0.08 7.13 6.00
CA LEU A 187 1.04 8.03 5.75
C LEU A 187 1.24 8.29 4.24
N PHE A 188 1.58 9.54 3.92
CA PHE A 188 2.17 9.90 2.64
C PHE A 188 3.59 10.41 2.87
N VAL A 189 4.59 9.72 2.32
CA VAL A 189 6.02 9.96 2.57
C VAL A 189 6.72 10.35 1.27
N ALA A 190 7.56 11.40 1.35
CA ALA A 190 8.36 11.90 0.25
C ALA A 190 9.61 11.01 -0.02
N PRO A 191 10.22 11.12 -1.23
CA PRO A 191 11.44 10.40 -1.59
C PRO A 191 12.68 10.71 -0.73
N ASP A 192 12.63 11.75 0.08
CA ASP A 192 13.68 12.13 1.05
C ASP A 192 13.36 11.68 2.49
N GLY A 193 12.28 10.91 2.68
CA GLY A 193 11.85 10.37 3.97
C GLY A 193 11.02 11.32 4.84
N ARG A 194 10.66 12.52 4.35
CA ARG A 194 9.74 13.41 5.07
C ARG A 194 8.31 12.90 4.99
N VAL A 195 7.61 12.88 6.11
CA VAL A 195 6.15 12.66 6.13
C VAL A 195 5.48 13.93 5.62
N LEU A 196 4.80 13.84 4.49
CA LEU A 196 4.09 14.95 3.86
C LEU A 196 2.65 15.08 4.37
N ALA A 197 2.02 13.96 4.71
CA ALA A 197 0.70 13.94 5.32
C ALA A 197 0.52 12.68 6.18
N ARG A 198 -0.30 12.80 7.22
CA ARG A 198 -0.62 11.77 8.19
C ARG A 198 -2.11 11.79 8.50
N ARG A 199 -2.72 10.63 8.71
CA ARG A 199 -4.10 10.51 9.15
C ARG A 199 -4.24 9.44 10.21
N GLU A 200 -4.94 9.76 11.29
CA GLU A 200 -5.15 8.89 12.46
C GLU A 200 -6.63 8.59 12.71
N GLU A 201 -7.53 9.37 12.11
CA GLU A 201 -8.97 9.17 12.19
C GLU A 201 -9.53 8.61 10.89
N GLU A 202 -10.65 7.88 10.93
CA GLU A 202 -11.29 7.37 9.71
C GLU A 202 -11.56 8.46 8.69
N GLY A 203 -11.38 8.12 7.42
CA GLY A 203 -11.60 9.00 6.27
C GLY A 203 -10.49 8.93 5.23
N LEU A 204 -10.37 9.96 4.39
CA LEU A 204 -9.40 10.02 3.32
C LEU A 204 -8.19 10.91 3.65
N LEU A 205 -7.01 10.42 3.27
CA LEU A 205 -5.81 11.23 3.07
C LEU A 205 -5.57 11.34 1.57
N VAL A 206 -5.64 12.55 1.01
CA VAL A 206 -5.33 12.77 -0.41
C VAL A 206 -3.89 13.18 -0.56
N ALA A 207 -3.15 12.43 -1.37
CA ALA A 207 -1.74 12.62 -1.67
C ALA A 207 -1.57 13.19 -3.09
N GLU A 208 -0.79 14.26 -3.19
CA GLU A 208 -0.42 14.88 -4.47
C GLU A 208 1.10 14.90 -4.60
N PRO A 209 1.71 13.84 -5.18
CA PRO A 209 3.16 13.77 -5.33
C PRO A 209 3.68 14.78 -6.36
N ASP A 210 4.76 15.47 -6.02
CA ASP A 210 5.53 16.31 -6.95
C ASP A 210 6.53 15.43 -7.71
N TRP A 211 6.17 15.02 -8.89
CA TRP A 211 7.03 14.17 -9.72
C TRP A 211 8.27 14.91 -10.24
N GLY A 212 8.17 16.24 -10.42
CA GLY A 212 9.33 17.08 -10.76
C GLY A 212 10.37 17.07 -9.65
N PHE A 213 9.92 17.15 -8.39
CA PHE A 213 10.80 16.98 -7.23
C PHE A 213 11.51 15.63 -7.24
N LEU A 214 10.77 14.54 -7.47
CA LEU A 214 11.36 13.19 -7.53
C LEU A 214 12.47 13.10 -8.58
N GLU A 215 12.22 13.60 -9.80
CA GLU A 215 13.16 13.56 -10.91
C GLU A 215 14.41 14.40 -10.62
N ALA A 216 14.22 15.62 -10.10
CA ALA A 216 15.31 16.51 -9.71
C ALA A 216 16.14 15.92 -8.55
N TYR A 217 15.47 15.33 -7.55
CA TYR A 217 16.11 14.70 -6.40
C TYR A 217 16.99 13.51 -6.80
N ARG A 218 16.46 12.60 -7.64
CA ARG A 218 17.20 11.46 -8.18
C ARG A 218 18.37 11.87 -9.08
N LYS A 219 18.20 12.96 -9.84
CA LYS A 219 19.28 13.54 -10.66
C LYS A 219 20.40 14.13 -9.80
N LYS A 220 20.03 14.86 -8.75
CA LYS A 220 20.99 15.50 -7.83
C LYS A 220 21.73 14.49 -6.97
N TYR A 221 21.03 13.48 -6.50
CA TYR A 221 21.56 12.42 -5.64
C TYR A 221 21.32 11.04 -6.27
N PRO A 222 22.14 10.58 -7.21
CA PRO A 222 21.88 9.35 -7.94
C PRO A 222 22.24 8.09 -7.13
N LEU A 223 21.63 7.94 -5.94
CA LEU A 223 21.93 6.92 -4.94
C LEU A 223 21.86 5.49 -5.51
N LEU A 224 20.84 5.19 -6.31
CA LEU A 224 20.69 3.87 -6.91
C LEU A 224 21.80 3.53 -7.92
N ARG A 225 22.40 4.55 -8.57
CA ARG A 225 23.53 4.37 -9.50
C ARG A 225 24.86 4.22 -8.78
N HIS A 226 24.98 4.72 -7.55
CA HIS A 226 26.22 4.63 -6.75
C HIS A 226 26.34 3.28 -6.03
N ARG A 227 25.36 2.40 -6.18
CA ARG A 227 25.44 1.05 -5.60
C ARG A 227 26.58 0.26 -6.23
N ARG A 228 27.29 -0.43 -5.38
CA ARG A 228 28.34 -1.36 -5.77
C ARG A 228 27.80 -2.78 -5.76
N GLU A 229 26.99 -3.10 -6.78
CA GLU A 229 26.24 -4.34 -6.86
C GLU A 229 27.12 -5.59 -6.71
N GLU A 230 28.34 -5.52 -7.21
CA GLU A 230 29.34 -6.59 -7.11
C GLU A 230 29.68 -6.98 -5.65
N LEU A 231 29.49 -6.03 -4.70
CA LEU A 231 29.75 -6.26 -3.28
C LEU A 231 28.54 -6.82 -2.52
N TYR A 232 27.33 -6.78 -3.14
CA TYR A 232 26.08 -7.21 -2.49
C TYR A 232 25.61 -8.58 -2.96
N ARG A 233 26.35 -9.20 -3.89
CA ARG A 233 26.15 -10.62 -4.21
C ARG A 233 26.66 -11.41 -3.04
N LEU A 234 25.77 -11.59 -2.09
CA LEU A 234 26.10 -12.41 -0.94
C LEU A 234 26.21 -13.86 -1.37
N TRP A 235 27.42 -14.31 -1.39
CA TRP A 235 28.03 -15.60 -1.06
C TRP A 235 27.19 -16.82 -1.50
#